data_433bc60d971aa3b732a7158c98d2cf13
#
_entry.id   433bc60d971aa3b732a7158c98d2cf13
#
_cell.length_a   1.000
_cell.length_b   1.000
_cell.length_c   1.000
_cell.angle_alpha   90.00
_cell.angle_beta   90.00
_cell.angle_gamma   90.00
#
_symmetry.space_group_name_H-M   'P 1'
#
loop_
_entity.id
_entity.type
_entity.pdbx_description
1 polymer ?
#
loop_
_entity_poly.entity_id
_entity_poly.type
_entity_poly.pdbx_seq_one_letter_code
_entity_poly.pdbx_strand_id
1 'polypeptide(L)'
;MGNKRMEYLDYVKGFGILLVVLGHVYAENNYIKIWLYSFHMPLFFIISGILIKHTNVKDRDIKNIIASKFKSLIIPYICFELLAIFVWMVQNEFTLSALKWNITDSMLMYCKAGATWFLPCLFITEVIYLIMIKNIKNDKINVFVSLIIFLIPLILKTNNHYLIVIFRCFIAYGFVTFGYYAYDLIINKEITFKYLIILFILNIVLSQSNG
;
A
#
# COMPACT_ATOMS: atom_id res chain seq x y z
N MET A 1 -1.24 27.33 10.59
CA MET A 1 -2.57 26.71 10.81
C MET A 1 -2.38 25.21 10.81
N GLY A 2 -2.68 24.51 11.93
CA GLY A 2 -2.60 23.05 11.98
C GLY A 2 -3.67 22.46 11.05
N ASN A 3 -3.27 21.57 10.14
CA ASN A 3 -4.23 20.88 9.27
C ASN A 3 -5.22 20.10 10.15
N LYS A 4 -6.51 20.43 10.02
CA LYS A 4 -7.59 19.75 10.75
C LYS A 4 -7.60 18.27 10.36
N ARG A 5 -7.68 17.37 11.35
CA ARG A 5 -7.76 15.92 11.12
C ARG A 5 -8.97 15.61 10.23
N MET A 6 -8.78 14.81 9.20
CA MET A 6 -9.87 14.36 8.32
C MET A 6 -10.47 13.05 8.86
N GLU A 7 -11.47 13.16 9.73
CA GLU A 7 -12.09 12.03 10.42
C GLU A 7 -12.64 10.97 9.45
N TYR A 8 -13.20 11.40 8.32
CA TYR A 8 -13.72 10.47 7.33
C TYR A 8 -12.65 9.52 6.73
N LEU A 9 -11.38 9.97 6.64
CA LEU A 9 -10.30 9.08 6.20
C LEU A 9 -9.98 8.01 7.25
N ASP A 10 -10.17 8.31 8.53
CA ASP A 10 -10.00 7.33 9.59
C ASP A 10 -11.12 6.27 9.54
N TYR A 11 -12.37 6.67 9.24
CA TYR A 11 -13.46 5.72 8.98
C TYR A 11 -13.17 4.84 7.76
N VAL A 12 -12.69 5.43 6.65
CA VAL A 12 -12.34 4.67 5.43
C VAL A 12 -11.22 3.67 5.70
N LYS A 13 -10.19 4.05 6.48
CA LYS A 13 -9.12 3.10 6.90
C LYS A 13 -9.68 1.97 7.75
N GLY A 14 -10.50 2.30 8.77
CA GLY A 14 -11.13 1.30 9.62
C GLY A 14 -11.97 0.31 8.83
N PHE A 15 -12.79 0.80 7.91
CA PHE A 15 -13.55 -0.04 6.99
C PHE A 15 -12.64 -0.88 6.09
N GLY A 16 -11.55 -0.28 5.55
CA GLY A 16 -10.55 -1.00 4.76
C GLY A 16 -9.92 -2.18 5.52
N ILE A 17 -9.61 -2.01 6.82
CA ILE A 17 -9.09 -3.09 7.67
C ILE A 17 -10.13 -4.21 7.82
N LEU A 18 -11.41 -3.89 8.02
CA LEU A 18 -12.47 -4.91 8.07
C LEU A 18 -12.55 -5.71 6.78
N LEU A 19 -12.40 -5.05 5.62
CA LEU A 19 -12.37 -5.73 4.31
C LEU A 19 -11.13 -6.64 4.15
N VAL A 20 -9.98 -6.24 4.68
CA VAL A 20 -8.78 -7.11 4.74
C VAL A 20 -9.06 -8.37 5.55
N VAL A 21 -9.62 -8.23 6.75
CA VAL A 21 -9.97 -9.38 7.61
C VAL A 21 -10.97 -10.29 6.90
N LEU A 22 -12.03 -9.74 6.32
CA LEU A 22 -13.02 -10.51 5.55
C LEU A 22 -12.37 -11.26 4.38
N GLY A 23 -11.46 -10.63 3.64
CA GLY A 23 -10.74 -11.29 2.54
C GLY A 23 -9.91 -12.49 2.99
N HIS A 24 -9.45 -12.54 4.24
CA HIS A 24 -8.72 -13.68 4.80
C HIS A 24 -9.63 -14.80 5.33
N VAL A 25 -10.93 -14.54 5.53
CA VAL A 25 -11.91 -15.54 5.98
C VAL A 25 -12.43 -16.39 4.81
N TYR A 26 -12.54 -15.81 3.61
CA TYR A 26 -13.07 -16.49 2.44
C TYR A 26 -12.05 -17.47 1.83
N ALA A 27 -12.55 -18.57 1.25
CA ALA A 27 -11.75 -19.54 0.50
C ALA A 27 -11.08 -18.90 -0.73
N GLU A 28 -9.97 -19.50 -1.21
CA GLU A 28 -9.14 -18.96 -2.28
C GLU A 28 -9.92 -18.59 -3.56
N ASN A 29 -10.80 -19.45 -4.04
CA ASN A 29 -11.56 -19.27 -5.29
C ASN A 29 -12.91 -18.58 -5.10
N ASN A 30 -13.11 -17.85 -3.99
CA ASN A 30 -14.37 -17.15 -3.75
C ASN A 30 -14.40 -15.81 -4.50
N TYR A 31 -15.46 -15.55 -5.27
CA TYR A 31 -15.64 -14.28 -6.01
C TYR A 31 -15.57 -13.04 -5.12
N ILE A 32 -16.07 -13.13 -3.88
CA ILE A 32 -15.98 -12.02 -2.91
C ILE A 32 -14.52 -11.75 -2.55
N LYS A 33 -13.73 -12.80 -2.31
CA LYS A 33 -12.29 -12.68 -2.02
C LYS A 33 -11.56 -12.01 -3.18
N ILE A 34 -11.74 -12.49 -4.41
CA ILE A 34 -11.12 -11.93 -5.61
C ILE A 34 -11.46 -10.44 -5.73
N TRP A 35 -12.73 -10.09 -5.55
CA TRP A 35 -13.15 -8.70 -5.57
C TRP A 35 -12.53 -7.87 -4.44
N LEU A 36 -12.52 -8.34 -3.20
CA LEU A 36 -11.90 -7.65 -2.07
C LEU A 36 -10.41 -7.40 -2.32
N TYR A 37 -9.68 -8.42 -2.82
CA TYR A 37 -8.25 -8.31 -3.09
C TYR A 37 -7.93 -7.34 -4.22
N SER A 38 -8.86 -7.04 -5.11
CA SER A 38 -8.64 -6.10 -6.23
C SER A 38 -8.48 -4.65 -5.78
N PHE A 39 -9.04 -4.23 -4.62
CA PHE A 39 -9.04 -2.82 -4.24
C PHE A 39 -8.61 -2.51 -2.81
N HIS A 40 -8.64 -3.44 -1.85
CA HIS A 40 -8.39 -3.09 -0.46
C HIS A 40 -6.94 -2.62 -0.21
N MET A 41 -5.94 -3.21 -0.87
CA MET A 41 -4.57 -2.70 -0.78
C MET A 41 -4.36 -1.39 -1.54
N PRO A 42 -4.81 -1.23 -2.80
CA PRO A 42 -4.83 0.06 -3.48
C PRO A 42 -5.45 1.19 -2.67
N LEU A 43 -6.53 0.93 -1.93
CA LEU A 43 -7.21 1.90 -1.09
C LEU A 43 -6.26 2.55 -0.07
N PHE A 44 -5.44 1.76 0.62
CA PHE A 44 -4.50 2.29 1.62
C PHE A 44 -3.38 3.13 0.98
N PHE A 45 -2.88 2.74 -0.18
CA PHE A 45 -1.89 3.53 -0.93
C PHE A 45 -2.49 4.87 -1.40
N ILE A 46 -3.74 4.88 -1.89
CA ILE A 46 -4.45 6.09 -2.29
C ILE A 46 -4.65 7.02 -1.08
N ILE A 47 -5.13 6.49 0.05
CA ILE A 47 -5.30 7.27 1.28
C ILE A 47 -3.97 7.88 1.73
N SER A 48 -2.88 7.15 1.61
CA SER A 48 -1.56 7.66 1.95
C SER A 48 -1.17 8.85 1.07
N GLY A 49 -1.41 8.79 -0.24
CA GLY A 49 -1.20 9.90 -1.16
C GLY A 49 -2.04 11.14 -0.79
N ILE A 50 -3.32 10.94 -0.48
CA ILE A 50 -4.23 11.99 0.00
C ILE A 50 -3.66 12.66 1.26
N LEU A 51 -3.19 11.88 2.24
CA LEU A 51 -2.63 12.38 3.49
C LEU A 51 -1.32 13.15 3.27
N ILE A 52 -0.46 12.69 2.37
CA ILE A 52 0.77 13.40 2.00
C ILE A 52 0.45 14.81 1.46
N LYS A 53 -0.55 14.93 0.60
CA LYS A 53 -1.01 16.23 0.07
C LYS A 53 -1.64 17.08 1.17
N HIS A 54 -2.57 16.52 1.92
CA HIS A 54 -3.30 17.21 3.00
C HIS A 54 -2.37 17.81 4.04
N THR A 55 -1.33 17.07 4.43
CA THR A 55 -0.41 17.51 5.50
C THR A 55 0.69 18.46 5.03
N ASN A 56 0.67 18.89 3.75
CA ASN A 56 1.66 19.79 3.15
C ASN A 56 3.10 19.37 3.47
N VAL A 57 3.39 18.09 3.24
CA VAL A 57 4.66 17.48 3.61
C VAL A 57 5.85 18.13 2.90
N LYS A 58 5.64 18.79 1.74
CA LYS A 58 6.69 19.53 1.01
C LYS A 58 7.43 20.53 1.90
N ASP A 59 6.72 21.15 2.86
CA ASP A 59 7.24 22.22 3.70
C ASP A 59 7.84 21.71 5.03
N ARG A 60 7.77 20.41 5.30
CA ARG A 60 8.22 19.80 6.55
C ARG A 60 9.62 19.18 6.40
N ASP A 61 10.28 18.99 7.55
CA ASP A 61 11.53 18.24 7.60
C ASP A 61 11.28 16.75 7.28
N ILE A 62 11.90 16.30 6.18
CA ILE A 62 11.73 14.93 5.69
C ILE A 62 12.24 13.88 6.67
N LYS A 63 13.29 14.19 7.45
CA LYS A 63 13.87 13.26 8.43
C LYS A 63 12.86 12.93 9.53
N ASN A 64 12.19 13.94 10.04
CA ASN A 64 11.17 13.77 11.08
C ASN A 64 9.96 12.98 10.57
N ILE A 65 9.57 13.19 9.29
CA ILE A 65 8.48 12.44 8.67
C ILE A 65 8.86 10.98 8.51
N ILE A 66 10.04 10.70 7.96
CA ILE A 66 10.54 9.32 7.78
C ILE A 66 10.64 8.61 9.14
N ALA A 67 11.18 9.27 10.17
CA ALA A 67 11.26 8.69 11.51
C ALA A 67 9.88 8.37 12.10
N SER A 68 8.90 9.25 11.90
CA SER A 68 7.51 9.00 12.32
C SER A 68 6.89 7.82 11.57
N LYS A 69 7.06 7.76 10.24
CA LYS A 69 6.59 6.66 9.40
C LYS A 69 7.26 5.34 9.75
N PHE A 70 8.55 5.35 10.01
CA PHE A 70 9.29 4.18 10.48
C PHE A 70 8.68 3.62 11.77
N LYS A 71 8.42 4.47 12.74
CA LYS A 71 7.80 4.06 14.01
C LYS A 71 6.39 3.49 13.83
N SER A 72 5.61 4.05 12.91
CA SER A 72 4.21 3.64 12.72
C SER A 72 4.01 2.45 11.77
N LEU A 73 4.97 2.16 10.88
CA LEU A 73 4.85 1.11 9.88
C LEU A 73 5.86 -0.03 10.10
N ILE A 74 7.15 0.31 10.31
CA ILE A 74 8.21 -0.70 10.37
C ILE A 74 8.29 -1.36 11.74
N ILE A 75 8.11 -0.62 12.83
CA ILE A 75 8.14 -1.23 14.16
C ILE A 75 6.99 -2.25 14.32
N PRO A 76 5.71 -1.93 14.03
CA PRO A 76 4.65 -2.94 14.06
C PRO A 76 4.92 -4.12 13.12
N TYR A 77 5.43 -3.86 11.92
CA TYR A 77 5.82 -4.91 10.98
C TYR A 77 6.80 -5.92 11.62
N ILE A 78 7.90 -5.40 12.19
CA ILE A 78 8.91 -6.26 12.85
C ILE A 78 8.29 -7.04 14.00
N CYS A 79 7.47 -6.41 14.83
CA CYS A 79 6.82 -7.09 15.96
C CYS A 79 5.90 -8.24 15.49
N PHE A 80 5.09 -8.02 14.46
CA PHE A 80 4.20 -9.07 13.93
C PHE A 80 4.96 -10.19 13.25
N GLU A 81 6.03 -9.89 12.50
CA GLU A 81 6.85 -10.92 11.86
C GLU A 81 7.62 -11.75 12.88
N LEU A 82 8.18 -11.14 13.92
CA LEU A 82 8.85 -11.87 14.99
C LEU A 82 7.87 -12.80 15.72
N LEU A 83 6.65 -12.31 16.00
CA LEU A 83 5.61 -13.14 16.60
C LEU A 83 5.22 -14.30 15.68
N ALA A 84 5.03 -14.06 14.39
CA ALA A 84 4.66 -15.08 13.42
C ALA A 84 5.78 -16.13 13.25
N ILE A 85 7.04 -15.69 13.19
CA ILE A 85 8.20 -16.60 13.15
C ILE A 85 8.26 -17.43 14.43
N PHE A 86 8.05 -16.83 15.60
CA PHE A 86 8.03 -17.54 16.87
C PHE A 86 6.94 -18.62 16.90
N VAL A 87 5.71 -18.27 16.52
CA VAL A 87 4.59 -19.23 16.44
C VAL A 87 4.92 -20.36 15.46
N TRP A 88 5.46 -20.05 14.30
CA TRP A 88 5.86 -21.03 13.31
C TRP A 88 6.93 -22.00 13.86
N MET A 89 7.92 -21.49 14.60
CA MET A 89 8.98 -22.27 15.19
C MET A 89 8.49 -23.19 16.32
N VAL A 90 7.46 -22.80 17.05
CA VAL A 90 6.82 -23.65 18.08
C VAL A 90 6.05 -24.80 17.41
N GLN A 91 5.51 -24.61 16.23
CA GLN A 91 4.73 -25.61 15.49
C GLN A 91 5.60 -26.55 14.63
N ASN A 92 6.86 -26.18 14.38
CA ASN A 92 7.79 -26.92 13.53
C ASN A 92 9.11 -27.17 14.27
N GLU A 93 9.91 -28.10 13.77
CA GLU A 93 11.24 -28.34 14.36
C GLU A 93 12.15 -27.11 14.21
N PHE A 94 12.73 -26.68 15.32
CA PHE A 94 13.67 -25.55 15.33
C PHE A 94 14.99 -25.95 14.67
N THR A 95 15.35 -25.24 13.59
CA THR A 95 16.69 -25.29 13.01
C THR A 95 17.19 -23.87 12.76
N LEU A 96 18.49 -23.64 12.91
CA LEU A 96 19.09 -22.33 12.64
C LEU A 96 18.95 -21.91 11.16
N SER A 97 18.96 -22.88 10.26
CA SER A 97 18.72 -22.65 8.82
C SER A 97 17.30 -22.17 8.56
N ALA A 98 16.29 -22.78 9.21
CA ALA A 98 14.91 -22.34 9.08
C ALA A 98 14.69 -20.94 9.65
N LEU A 99 15.32 -20.58 10.77
CA LEU A 99 15.28 -19.23 11.31
C LEU A 99 15.87 -18.20 10.32
N LYS A 100 17.06 -18.48 9.79
CA LYS A 100 17.70 -17.60 8.79
C LYS A 100 16.81 -17.42 7.56
N TRP A 101 16.22 -18.52 7.06
CA TRP A 101 15.31 -18.48 5.92
C TRP A 101 14.08 -17.60 6.19
N ASN A 102 13.41 -17.80 7.33
CA ASN A 102 12.24 -17.02 7.71
C ASN A 102 12.54 -15.52 7.85
N ILE A 103 13.68 -15.16 8.44
CA ILE A 103 14.13 -13.77 8.55
C ILE A 103 14.38 -13.18 7.16
N THR A 104 15.05 -13.93 6.27
CA THR A 104 15.31 -13.46 4.90
C THR A 104 14.02 -13.26 4.11
N ASP A 105 13.07 -14.21 4.22
CA ASP A 105 11.77 -14.08 3.58
C ASP A 105 11.02 -12.84 4.08
N SER A 106 11.00 -12.60 5.39
CA SER A 106 10.38 -11.38 5.94
C SER A 106 11.05 -10.12 5.42
N MET A 107 12.40 -10.06 5.35
CA MET A 107 13.10 -8.91 4.75
C MET A 107 12.71 -8.67 3.28
N LEU A 108 12.36 -9.71 2.55
CA LEU A 108 11.90 -9.68 1.17
C LEU A 108 10.37 -9.53 1.05
N MET A 109 9.68 -9.14 2.11
CA MET A 109 8.22 -8.99 2.13
C MET A 109 7.44 -10.29 1.79
N TYR A 110 8.08 -11.46 1.95
CA TYR A 110 7.44 -12.78 1.95
C TYR A 110 7.09 -13.17 3.38
N CYS A 111 6.08 -12.48 3.92
CA CYS A 111 5.79 -12.42 5.34
C CYS A 111 5.12 -13.69 5.86
N LYS A 112 5.57 -14.22 7.00
CA LYS A 112 4.89 -15.30 7.72
C LYS A 112 3.53 -14.85 8.27
N ALA A 113 3.42 -13.59 8.65
CA ALA A 113 2.16 -12.98 9.08
C ALA A 113 1.21 -12.60 7.91
N GLY A 114 1.46 -13.10 6.70
CA GLY A 114 0.58 -12.94 5.55
C GLY A 114 0.48 -11.51 5.03
N ALA A 115 -0.57 -10.76 5.38
CA ALA A 115 -0.84 -9.43 4.85
C ALA A 115 0.16 -8.33 5.26
N THR A 116 1.06 -8.60 6.21
CA THR A 116 1.99 -7.59 6.76
C THR A 116 3.01 -7.04 5.76
N TRP A 117 3.25 -7.72 4.61
CA TRP A 117 4.10 -7.24 3.52
C TRP A 117 3.76 -5.82 3.05
N PHE A 118 2.52 -5.44 3.22
CA PHE A 118 2.00 -4.13 2.84
C PHE A 118 2.66 -2.99 3.65
N LEU A 119 3.00 -3.19 4.92
CA LEU A 119 3.58 -2.16 5.79
C LEU A 119 4.96 -1.67 5.29
N PRO A 120 5.95 -2.56 5.05
CA PRO A 120 7.23 -2.12 4.49
C PRO A 120 7.11 -1.61 3.06
N CYS A 121 6.22 -2.19 2.24
CA CYS A 121 5.94 -1.69 0.89
C CYS A 121 5.39 -0.25 0.94
N LEU A 122 4.43 0.05 1.81
CA LEU A 122 3.90 1.38 2.02
C LEU A 122 4.99 2.36 2.48
N PHE A 123 5.80 1.95 3.46
CA PHE A 123 6.89 2.77 3.97
C PHE A 123 7.89 3.16 2.87
N ILE A 124 8.40 2.17 2.12
CA ILE A 124 9.36 2.39 1.03
C ILE A 124 8.74 3.31 -0.03
N THR A 125 7.51 3.03 -0.43
CA THR A 125 6.80 3.81 -1.44
C THR A 125 6.59 5.26 -0.99
N GLU A 126 6.17 5.50 0.26
CA GLU A 126 6.00 6.84 0.79
C GLU A 126 7.33 7.61 0.85
N VAL A 127 8.41 6.95 1.30
CA VAL A 127 9.75 7.59 1.37
C VAL A 127 10.22 7.99 -0.02
N ILE A 128 10.11 7.10 -1.01
CA ILE A 128 10.49 7.40 -2.39
C ILE A 128 9.63 8.54 -2.93
N TYR A 129 8.32 8.50 -2.71
CA TYR A 129 7.41 9.54 -3.16
C TYR A 129 7.73 10.90 -2.55
N LEU A 130 8.01 10.96 -1.24
CA LEU A 130 8.39 12.18 -0.54
C LEU A 130 9.69 12.80 -1.09
N ILE A 131 10.68 11.97 -1.42
CA ILE A 131 11.92 12.42 -2.05
C ILE A 131 11.62 12.98 -3.44
N MET A 132 10.80 12.28 -4.23
CA MET A 132 10.46 12.69 -5.59
C MET A 132 9.71 14.02 -5.63
N ILE A 133 8.67 14.22 -4.81
CA ILE A 133 7.89 15.47 -4.81
C ILE A 133 8.68 16.68 -4.28
N LYS A 134 9.74 16.46 -3.48
CA LYS A 134 10.64 17.54 -3.06
C LYS A 134 11.61 17.96 -4.18
N ASN A 135 12.08 17.01 -4.98
CA ASN A 135 13.07 17.25 -6.02
C ASN A 135 12.41 17.66 -7.35
N ILE A 136 11.28 17.07 -7.70
CA ILE A 136 10.55 17.39 -8.93
C ILE A 136 9.47 18.42 -8.62
N LYS A 137 9.75 19.69 -8.98
CA LYS A 137 8.81 20.81 -8.76
C LYS A 137 7.65 20.83 -9.75
N ASN A 138 7.84 20.24 -10.93
CA ASN A 138 6.83 20.22 -11.99
C ASN A 138 5.91 19.01 -11.83
N ASP A 139 4.64 19.27 -11.50
CA ASP A 139 3.63 18.23 -11.28
C ASP A 139 3.39 17.35 -12.52
N LYS A 140 3.46 17.90 -13.74
CA LYS A 140 3.29 17.12 -14.98
C LYS A 140 4.43 16.09 -15.14
N ILE A 141 5.66 16.49 -14.83
CA ILE A 141 6.82 15.58 -14.88
C ILE A 141 6.66 14.49 -13.82
N ASN A 142 6.22 14.85 -12.60
CA ASN A 142 6.01 13.88 -11.54
C ASN A 142 4.94 12.85 -11.91
N VAL A 143 3.81 13.27 -12.47
CA VAL A 143 2.76 12.37 -12.96
C VAL A 143 3.29 11.47 -14.08
N PHE A 144 4.02 12.03 -15.06
CA PHE A 144 4.58 11.27 -16.17
C PHE A 144 5.57 10.18 -15.70
N VAL A 145 6.50 10.54 -14.81
CA VAL A 145 7.45 9.59 -14.21
C VAL A 145 6.71 8.50 -13.43
N SER A 146 5.70 8.89 -12.66
CA SER A 146 4.90 7.93 -11.88
C SER A 146 4.13 6.96 -12.79
N LEU A 147 3.62 7.44 -13.92
CA LEU A 147 2.95 6.59 -14.89
C LEU A 147 3.92 5.56 -15.51
N ILE A 148 5.12 5.98 -15.87
CA ILE A 148 6.16 5.07 -16.38
C ILE A 148 6.48 4.00 -15.34
N ILE A 149 6.76 4.38 -14.08
CA ILE A 149 7.06 3.46 -12.99
C ILE A 149 5.91 2.45 -12.80
N PHE A 150 4.65 2.92 -12.82
CA PHE A 150 3.47 2.08 -12.67
C PHE A 150 3.29 1.08 -13.83
N LEU A 151 3.62 1.46 -15.06
CA LEU A 151 3.47 0.60 -16.25
C LEU A 151 4.55 -0.49 -16.34
N ILE A 152 5.74 -0.29 -15.77
CA ILE A 152 6.83 -1.28 -15.81
C ILE A 152 6.38 -2.68 -15.36
N PRO A 153 5.75 -2.88 -14.19
CA PRO A 153 5.30 -4.19 -13.73
C PRO A 153 4.20 -4.81 -14.60
N LEU A 154 3.42 -3.99 -15.29
CA LEU A 154 2.35 -4.47 -16.16
C LEU A 154 2.89 -5.03 -17.48
N ILE A 155 4.04 -4.52 -17.92
CA ILE A 155 4.69 -4.93 -19.18
C ILE A 155 5.70 -6.06 -18.91
N LEU A 156 6.50 -5.95 -17.84
CA LEU A 156 7.56 -6.89 -17.52
C LEU A 156 7.05 -7.96 -16.56
N LYS A 157 6.63 -9.11 -17.09
CA LYS A 157 6.31 -10.28 -16.27
C LYS A 157 7.60 -10.93 -15.76
N THR A 158 7.64 -11.29 -14.48
CA THR A 158 8.82 -11.91 -13.85
C THR A 158 8.42 -12.91 -12.79
N ASN A 159 9.22 -13.97 -12.66
CA ASN A 159 9.13 -14.94 -11.56
C ASN A 159 10.27 -14.72 -10.54
N ASN A 160 11.09 -13.69 -10.72
CA ASN A 160 12.16 -13.38 -9.78
C ASN A 160 11.59 -12.72 -8.52
N HIS A 161 11.83 -13.35 -7.37
CA HIS A 161 11.31 -12.89 -6.08
C HIS A 161 11.70 -11.43 -5.74
N TYR A 162 12.93 -11.03 -6.02
CA TYR A 162 13.40 -9.67 -5.76
C TYR A 162 12.69 -8.63 -6.63
N LEU A 163 12.49 -8.95 -7.91
CA LEU A 163 11.78 -8.08 -8.83
C LEU A 163 10.29 -7.97 -8.49
N ILE A 164 9.66 -9.05 -8.01
CA ILE A 164 8.27 -9.00 -7.55
C ILE A 164 8.10 -7.99 -6.42
N VAL A 165 9.02 -7.94 -5.45
CA VAL A 165 8.98 -6.96 -4.36
C VAL A 165 9.11 -5.52 -4.88
N ILE A 166 10.06 -5.29 -5.80
CA ILE A 166 10.23 -3.98 -6.44
C ILE A 166 8.96 -3.60 -7.21
N PHE A 167 8.37 -4.53 -7.94
CA PHE A 167 7.14 -4.30 -8.71
C PHE A 167 5.93 -3.98 -7.85
N ARG A 168 5.82 -4.59 -6.66
CA ARG A 168 4.80 -4.19 -5.65
C ARG A 168 4.96 -2.73 -5.25
N CYS A 169 6.19 -2.27 -5.00
CA CYS A 169 6.45 -0.87 -4.67
C CYS A 169 6.17 0.08 -5.86
N PHE A 170 6.41 -0.35 -7.09
CA PHE A 170 6.12 0.44 -8.30
C PHE A 170 4.61 0.63 -8.51
N ILE A 171 3.83 -0.43 -8.33
CA ILE A 171 2.36 -0.38 -8.37
C ILE A 171 1.83 0.52 -7.24
N ALA A 172 2.34 0.32 -6.02
CA ALA A 172 1.98 1.14 -4.87
C ALA A 172 2.29 2.63 -5.10
N TYR A 173 3.43 2.94 -5.73
CA TYR A 173 3.83 4.30 -6.08
C TYR A 173 2.82 4.99 -7.01
N GLY A 174 2.30 4.28 -8.01
CA GLY A 174 1.24 4.79 -8.89
C GLY A 174 -0.03 5.14 -8.11
N PHE A 175 -0.46 4.28 -7.18
CA PHE A 175 -1.63 4.54 -6.34
C PHE A 175 -1.43 5.69 -5.35
N VAL A 176 -0.24 5.83 -4.76
CA VAL A 176 0.10 6.99 -3.91
C VAL A 176 0.06 8.28 -4.72
N THR A 177 0.64 8.27 -5.93
CA THR A 177 0.59 9.43 -6.84
C THR A 177 -0.85 9.77 -7.20
N PHE A 178 -1.66 8.79 -7.57
CA PHE A 178 -3.08 9.00 -7.85
C PHE A 178 -3.79 9.64 -6.65
N GLY A 179 -3.62 9.12 -5.44
CA GLY A 179 -4.21 9.69 -4.24
C GLY A 179 -3.77 11.13 -3.96
N TYR A 180 -2.49 11.44 -4.20
CA TYR A 180 -1.97 12.78 -4.03
C TYR A 180 -2.65 13.81 -4.94
N TYR A 181 -2.83 13.50 -6.22
CA TYR A 181 -3.47 14.40 -7.18
C TYR A 181 -5.00 14.36 -7.13
N ALA A 182 -5.60 13.24 -6.72
CA ALA A 182 -7.03 13.14 -6.50
C ALA A 182 -7.52 13.92 -5.27
N TYR A 183 -6.63 14.34 -4.36
CA TYR A 183 -6.98 15.10 -3.17
C TYR A 183 -7.81 16.34 -3.48
N ASP A 184 -7.40 17.15 -4.45
CA ASP A 184 -8.08 18.39 -4.79
C ASP A 184 -9.49 18.14 -5.34
N LEU A 185 -9.68 17.09 -6.15
CA LEU A 185 -10.98 16.65 -6.66
C LEU A 185 -11.92 16.17 -5.53
N ILE A 186 -11.37 15.45 -4.55
CA ILE A 186 -12.13 14.92 -3.41
C ILE A 186 -12.56 16.07 -2.50
N ILE A 187 -11.66 17.01 -2.18
CA ILE A 187 -11.94 18.12 -1.28
C ILE A 187 -12.94 19.09 -1.89
N ASN A 188 -12.83 19.37 -3.19
CA ASN A 188 -13.73 20.27 -3.91
C ASN A 188 -15.08 19.63 -4.23
N LYS A 189 -15.29 18.34 -3.86
CA LYS A 189 -16.51 17.57 -4.13
C LYS A 189 -16.89 17.55 -5.63
N GLU A 190 -15.88 17.56 -6.50
CA GLU A 190 -16.08 17.51 -7.96
C GLU A 190 -16.51 16.12 -8.44
N ILE A 191 -16.32 15.09 -7.59
CA ILE A 191 -16.72 13.72 -7.88
C ILE A 191 -18.19 13.55 -7.52
N THR A 192 -19.03 13.42 -8.55
CA THR A 192 -20.45 13.15 -8.37
C THR A 192 -20.69 11.68 -7.99
N PHE A 193 -21.67 11.41 -7.13
CA PHE A 193 -22.05 10.06 -6.69
C PHE A 193 -22.28 9.09 -7.86
N LYS A 194 -22.81 9.57 -8.99
CA LYS A 194 -22.97 8.79 -10.22
C LYS A 194 -21.66 8.18 -10.72
N TYR A 195 -20.56 8.93 -10.72
CA TYR A 195 -19.25 8.42 -11.15
C TYR A 195 -18.69 7.39 -10.18
N LEU A 196 -18.97 7.53 -8.87
CA LEU A 196 -18.57 6.53 -7.87
C LEU A 196 -19.26 5.21 -8.11
N ILE A 197 -20.56 5.21 -8.42
CA ILE A 197 -21.32 3.99 -8.76
C ILE A 197 -20.73 3.33 -10.02
N ILE A 198 -20.47 4.09 -11.07
CA ILE A 198 -19.90 3.55 -12.31
C ILE A 198 -18.53 2.91 -12.05
N LEU A 199 -17.65 3.57 -11.30
CA LEU A 199 -16.34 3.04 -10.94
C LEU A 199 -16.45 1.78 -10.08
N PHE A 200 -17.41 1.73 -9.17
CA PHE A 200 -17.66 0.56 -8.33
C PHE A 200 -18.11 -0.65 -9.15
N ILE A 201 -19.07 -0.47 -10.05
CA ILE A 201 -19.53 -1.53 -10.96
C ILE A 201 -18.39 -2.00 -11.86
N LEU A 202 -17.62 -1.06 -12.42
CA LEU A 202 -16.47 -1.38 -13.27
C LEU A 202 -15.42 -2.20 -12.50
N ASN A 203 -15.15 -1.84 -11.24
CA ASN A 203 -14.23 -2.60 -10.38
C ASN A 203 -14.71 -4.03 -10.15
N ILE A 204 -16.01 -4.26 -9.89
CA ILE A 204 -16.55 -5.61 -9.74
C ILE A 204 -16.35 -6.42 -11.02
N VAL A 205 -16.70 -5.86 -12.18
CA VAL A 205 -16.58 -6.56 -13.47
C VAL A 205 -15.11 -6.89 -13.78
N LEU A 206 -14.20 -5.91 -13.65
CA LEU A 206 -12.77 -6.12 -13.94
C LEU A 206 -12.11 -7.09 -12.96
N SER A 207 -12.53 -7.11 -11.69
CA SER A 207 -11.95 -8.03 -10.72
C SER A 207 -12.21 -9.50 -11.07
N GLN A 208 -13.39 -9.80 -11.64
CA GLN A 208 -13.75 -11.17 -12.02
C GLN A 208 -13.01 -11.66 -13.29
N SER A 209 -12.50 -10.74 -14.12
CA SER A 209 -11.72 -11.11 -15.32
C SER A 209 -10.26 -11.46 -14.99
N ASN A 210 -9.80 -11.21 -13.76
CA ASN A 210 -8.42 -11.42 -13.32
C ASN A 210 -8.27 -12.57 -12.30
N GLY A 211 -9.37 -13.27 -11.96
CA GLY A 211 -9.43 -14.36 -10.99
C GLY A 211 -9.40 -15.75 -11.56
#